data_9bb3ab134d1272e97318c586f075578a
#
_entry.id   9bb3ab134d1272e97318c586f075578a
#
_cell.length_a   1.000
_cell.length_b   1.000
_cell.length_c   1.000
_cell.angle_alpha   90.00
_cell.angle_beta   90.00
_cell.angle_gamma   90.00
#
_symmetry.space_group_name_H-M   'P 1'
#
loop_
_entity.id
_entity.type
_entity.pdbx_description
1 polymer ?
#
loop_
_entity_poly.entity_id
_entity_poly.type
_entity_poly.pdbx_seq_one_letter_code
_entity_poly.pdbx_strand_id
1 'polypeptide(L)'
;VLGDVAPVNTVSPTPKLFHDGQIEAFAKLANALHSYDCKLGIQIFHPEYDVDALAEMFEKGDMQAARAKLHHDMLHYIDEVTEEQLSAILEKIGACVKRAYQAGVDVVEVHGDRLVGALCSPILNHREDQYGGSFENRTRFALMVVKTIKANAPDICIDYKLPIITENPLRGKGGLKIDEAISLAKILEEAGVDMIHVGQANHTGNMNDTIPAMGTQPYCFMSKYTKQIKEAVHIPVSSVGRILTPENGEAMIENGVCDIIGLGRSLLTDPDYVHKLEKGEAHRIRHCMMCNKGCTNAIQNRKFLSCVLNAENGYEYERVITPATTKKKVVIVGGGPAGMEAARVARLKGHDVVLFEKETTLGGQLNIACIPPRKSEMTRGIHYLTNEMKELNVDLRLGKEACANCIMEENPDHVIIAVGAYNIVPPIDGSKQPHVLDAWKVLNHEQLPSGEVVVIGGGLVGAETAELLAEMGCHVTIVEMLDEIAKEESSTVRPTMFETFGKHHVTLLT
;
A
#
# COMPACT_ATOMS: atom_id res chain seq x y z
N VAL A 1 4.39 5.09 -13.26
CA VAL A 1 3.65 6.35 -13.00
C VAL A 1 4.12 6.96 -11.70
N LEU A 2 4.52 8.24 -11.72
CA LEU A 2 4.78 9.04 -10.51
C LEU A 2 3.44 9.60 -10.01
N GLY A 3 2.96 9.12 -8.87
CA GLY A 3 1.65 9.48 -8.33
C GLY A 3 1.59 10.86 -7.71
N ASP A 4 0.38 11.40 -7.66
CA ASP A 4 0.01 12.62 -6.92
C ASP A 4 0.87 13.86 -7.24
N VAL A 5 1.09 14.15 -8.53
CA VAL A 5 1.78 15.37 -8.96
C VAL A 5 0.80 16.55 -8.95
N ALA A 6 1.05 17.52 -8.07
CA ALA A 6 0.17 18.68 -7.94
C ALA A 6 0.53 19.79 -8.93
N PRO A 7 -0.46 20.35 -9.68
CA PRO A 7 -0.30 21.53 -10.53
C PRO A 7 -0.23 22.84 -9.74
N VAL A 8 -0.28 22.75 -8.41
CA VAL A 8 -0.34 23.87 -7.46
C VAL A 8 0.56 23.62 -6.26
N ASN A 9 0.89 24.67 -5.52
CA ASN A 9 1.69 24.53 -4.29
C ASN A 9 0.82 24.10 -3.10
N THR A 10 0.49 22.81 -3.05
CA THR A 10 -0.33 22.24 -1.97
C THR A 10 0.43 22.16 -0.64
N VAL A 11 -0.28 22.05 0.46
CA VAL A 11 0.28 21.75 1.79
C VAL A 11 0.73 20.29 1.94
N SER A 12 0.32 19.43 1.00
CA SER A 12 0.72 18.02 0.97
C SER A 12 2.20 17.87 0.54
N PRO A 13 2.96 16.94 1.12
CA PRO A 13 4.35 16.64 0.72
C PRO A 13 4.42 15.78 -0.54
N THR A 14 3.56 16.05 -1.52
CA THR A 14 3.54 15.35 -2.82
C THR A 14 4.48 16.04 -3.82
N PRO A 15 4.91 15.35 -4.89
CA PRO A 15 5.58 15.98 -6.01
C PRO A 15 4.74 17.12 -6.58
N LYS A 16 5.38 18.15 -7.06
CA LYS A 16 4.72 19.35 -7.60
C LYS A 16 5.36 19.78 -8.90
N LEU A 17 4.55 20.29 -9.83
CA LEU A 17 5.02 20.81 -11.11
C LEU A 17 4.26 22.09 -11.47
N PHE A 18 4.37 23.12 -10.61
CA PHE A 18 3.61 24.37 -10.72
C PHE A 18 4.45 25.56 -11.19
N HIS A 19 5.79 25.44 -11.28
CA HIS A 19 6.67 26.45 -11.85
C HIS A 19 7.83 25.84 -12.67
N ASP A 20 8.42 26.63 -13.58
CA ASP A 20 9.38 26.14 -14.57
C ASP A 20 10.68 25.60 -13.96
N GLY A 21 11.11 26.11 -12.79
CA GLY A 21 12.29 25.60 -12.09
C GLY A 21 12.21 24.12 -11.66
N GLN A 22 11.02 23.50 -11.78
CA GLN A 22 10.84 22.08 -11.46
C GLN A 22 11.02 21.17 -12.70
N ILE A 23 11.01 21.72 -13.92
CA ILE A 23 11.11 20.95 -15.17
C ILE A 23 12.36 20.08 -15.19
N GLU A 24 13.52 20.62 -14.79
CA GLU A 24 14.80 19.90 -14.82
C GLU A 24 14.77 18.59 -14.01
N ALA A 25 14.11 18.59 -12.83
CA ALA A 25 14.02 17.40 -11.99
C ALA A 25 13.21 16.28 -12.67
N PHE A 26 12.09 16.64 -13.31
CA PHE A 26 11.28 15.69 -14.07
C PHE A 26 12.00 15.22 -15.33
N ALA A 27 12.73 16.11 -16.02
CA ALA A 27 13.53 15.75 -17.19
C ALA A 27 14.66 14.76 -16.85
N LYS A 28 15.33 14.92 -15.71
CA LYS A 28 16.31 13.94 -15.22
C LYS A 28 15.68 12.57 -15.02
N LEU A 29 14.49 12.52 -14.43
CA LEU A 29 13.76 11.28 -14.22
C LEU A 29 13.32 10.65 -15.55
N ALA A 30 12.76 11.45 -16.49
CA ALA A 30 12.36 10.97 -17.80
C ALA A 30 13.55 10.38 -18.57
N ASN A 31 14.67 11.11 -18.64
CA ASN A 31 15.88 10.66 -19.33
C ASN A 31 16.45 9.36 -18.72
N ALA A 32 16.43 9.23 -17.38
CA ALA A 32 16.87 8.03 -16.72
C ALA A 32 16.01 6.81 -17.12
N LEU A 33 14.69 6.96 -17.15
CA LEU A 33 13.77 5.88 -17.56
C LEU A 33 13.90 5.56 -19.07
N HIS A 34 14.00 6.57 -19.92
CA HIS A 34 14.13 6.38 -21.36
C HIS A 34 15.43 5.63 -21.72
N SER A 35 16.49 5.75 -20.92
CA SER A 35 17.72 4.98 -21.14
C SER A 35 17.54 3.45 -20.97
N TYR A 36 16.43 3.03 -20.34
CA TYR A 36 16.01 1.64 -20.18
C TYR A 36 14.78 1.28 -21.03
N ASP A 37 14.44 2.06 -22.04
CA ASP A 37 13.23 1.92 -22.86
C ASP A 37 11.92 1.93 -22.05
N CYS A 38 11.93 2.59 -20.88
CA CYS A 38 10.77 2.75 -20.04
C CYS A 38 10.15 4.13 -20.22
N LYS A 39 8.82 4.22 -20.17
CA LYS A 39 8.06 5.47 -20.26
C LYS A 39 7.82 6.08 -18.89
N LEU A 40 7.84 7.41 -18.80
CA LEU A 40 7.47 8.14 -17.59
C LEU A 40 6.01 8.60 -17.69
N GLY A 41 5.16 8.07 -16.79
CA GLY A 41 3.85 8.64 -16.53
C GLY A 41 3.85 9.48 -15.26
N ILE A 42 3.10 10.58 -15.24
CA ILE A 42 2.79 11.34 -14.02
C ILE A 42 1.28 11.38 -13.81
N GLN A 43 0.85 11.17 -12.56
CA GLN A 43 -0.55 11.31 -12.20
C GLN A 43 -0.80 12.72 -11.70
N ILE A 44 -1.64 13.49 -12.40
CA ILE A 44 -2.01 14.86 -12.02
C ILE A 44 -3.27 14.84 -11.19
N PHE A 45 -3.25 15.54 -10.04
CA PHE A 45 -4.40 15.71 -9.19
C PHE A 45 -4.54 17.15 -8.69
N HIS A 46 -5.75 17.60 -8.45
CA HIS A 46 -6.03 18.79 -7.66
C HIS A 46 -6.77 18.38 -6.38
N PRO A 47 -6.36 18.90 -5.21
CA PRO A 47 -7.04 18.57 -3.95
C PRO A 47 -8.44 19.18 -3.88
N GLU A 48 -9.28 18.64 -2.98
CA GLU A 48 -10.63 19.14 -2.71
C GLU A 48 -10.62 20.18 -1.59
N TYR A 49 -9.83 21.22 -1.77
CA TYR A 49 -9.80 22.39 -0.90
C TYR A 49 -9.23 23.62 -1.62
N ASP A 50 -9.55 24.81 -1.11
CA ASP A 50 -9.05 26.07 -1.66
C ASP A 50 -7.57 26.26 -1.30
N VAL A 51 -6.70 25.90 -2.25
CA VAL A 51 -5.24 25.94 -2.09
C VAL A 51 -4.74 27.37 -1.89
N ASP A 52 -5.30 28.33 -2.63
CA ASP A 52 -4.84 29.72 -2.60
C ASP A 52 -5.24 30.39 -1.26
N ALA A 53 -6.47 30.18 -0.79
CA ALA A 53 -6.90 30.67 0.51
C ALA A 53 -6.09 30.07 1.68
N LEU A 54 -5.79 28.76 1.62
CA LEU A 54 -4.95 28.13 2.63
C LEU A 54 -3.51 28.67 2.60
N ALA A 55 -2.94 28.88 1.43
CA ALA A 55 -1.59 29.45 1.30
C ALA A 55 -1.51 30.83 1.95
N GLU A 56 -2.49 31.69 1.69
CA GLU A 56 -2.58 33.03 2.30
C GLU A 56 -2.66 32.97 3.84
N MET A 57 -3.46 32.04 4.39
CA MET A 57 -3.59 31.85 5.84
C MET A 57 -2.26 31.37 6.46
N PHE A 58 -1.54 30.47 5.79
CA PHE A 58 -0.22 30.02 6.24
C PHE A 58 0.82 31.15 6.21
N GLU A 59 0.82 31.97 5.17
CA GLU A 59 1.72 33.12 5.07
C GLU A 59 1.48 34.15 6.18
N LYS A 60 0.20 34.34 6.57
CA LYS A 60 -0.18 35.20 7.70
C LYS A 60 0.08 34.55 9.07
N GLY A 61 0.47 33.30 9.14
CA GLY A 61 0.71 32.56 10.37
C GLY A 61 -0.55 32.13 11.12
N ASP A 62 -1.73 32.25 10.51
CA ASP A 62 -3.01 31.89 11.13
C ASP A 62 -3.30 30.38 10.98
N MET A 63 -2.59 29.58 11.77
CA MET A 63 -2.71 28.13 11.77
C MET A 63 -4.08 27.62 12.23
N GLN A 64 -4.78 28.38 13.06
CA GLN A 64 -6.11 28.01 13.53
C GLN A 64 -7.15 28.17 12.43
N ALA A 65 -7.15 29.30 11.74
CA ALA A 65 -8.03 29.53 10.59
C ALA A 65 -7.75 28.55 9.46
N ALA A 66 -6.46 28.28 9.14
CA ALA A 66 -6.07 27.32 8.12
C ALA A 66 -6.60 25.91 8.42
N ARG A 67 -6.52 25.43 9.67
CA ARG A 67 -7.09 24.14 10.07
C ARG A 67 -8.60 24.11 9.97
N ALA A 68 -9.28 25.16 10.41
CA ALA A 68 -10.73 25.28 10.33
C ALA A 68 -11.20 25.28 8.87
N LYS A 69 -10.55 26.07 8.00
CA LYS A 69 -10.80 26.11 6.55
C LYS A 69 -10.62 24.74 5.90
N LEU A 70 -9.48 24.09 6.17
CA LEU A 70 -9.21 22.77 5.61
C LEU A 70 -10.27 21.74 6.03
N HIS A 71 -10.71 21.77 7.30
CA HIS A 71 -11.76 20.88 7.78
C HIS A 71 -13.11 21.17 7.11
N HIS A 72 -13.46 22.43 6.92
CA HIS A 72 -14.66 22.86 6.20
C HIS A 72 -14.62 22.38 4.75
N ASP A 73 -13.51 22.64 4.05
CA ASP A 73 -13.35 22.30 2.64
C ASP A 73 -13.42 20.78 2.39
N MET A 74 -12.87 19.97 3.29
CA MET A 74 -12.97 18.50 3.18
C MET A 74 -14.42 17.99 3.13
N LEU A 75 -15.38 18.78 3.58
CA LEU A 75 -16.80 18.43 3.62
C LEU A 75 -17.63 19.14 2.55
N HIS A 76 -17.25 20.36 2.15
CA HIS A 76 -18.11 21.27 1.41
C HIS A 76 -17.51 21.80 0.11
N TYR A 77 -16.19 21.65 -0.11
CA TYR A 77 -15.50 22.29 -1.24
C TYR A 77 -16.11 21.94 -2.61
N ILE A 78 -16.56 20.71 -2.80
CA ILE A 78 -17.14 20.26 -4.08
C ILE A 78 -18.40 21.06 -4.42
N ASP A 79 -19.21 21.36 -3.41
CA ASP A 79 -20.47 22.10 -3.57
C ASP A 79 -20.25 23.63 -3.62
N GLU A 80 -19.17 24.12 -3.06
CA GLU A 80 -18.88 25.55 -2.91
C GLU A 80 -17.88 26.10 -3.94
N VAL A 81 -17.05 25.26 -4.59
CA VAL A 81 -16.06 25.73 -5.58
C VAL A 81 -16.75 26.46 -6.72
N THR A 82 -16.31 27.70 -7.01
CA THR A 82 -16.93 28.54 -8.03
C THR A 82 -16.49 28.16 -9.45
N GLU A 83 -17.22 28.63 -10.46
CA GLU A 83 -16.85 28.45 -11.88
C GLU A 83 -15.50 29.12 -12.20
N GLU A 84 -15.27 30.30 -11.61
CA GLU A 84 -14.00 31.03 -11.76
C GLU A 84 -12.84 30.24 -11.18
N GLN A 85 -13.04 29.63 -9.99
CA GLN A 85 -12.03 28.77 -9.39
C GLN A 85 -11.80 27.51 -10.22
N LEU A 86 -12.83 26.86 -10.73
CA LEU A 86 -12.69 25.70 -11.64
C LEU A 86 -11.93 26.09 -12.93
N SER A 87 -12.21 27.27 -13.50
CA SER A 87 -11.49 27.78 -14.66
C SER A 87 -10.00 28.01 -14.35
N ALA A 88 -9.69 28.65 -13.22
CA ALA A 88 -8.32 28.85 -12.78
C ALA A 88 -7.58 27.53 -12.52
N ILE A 89 -8.25 26.50 -12.01
CA ILE A 89 -7.70 25.17 -11.82
C ILE A 89 -7.34 24.55 -13.18
N LEU A 90 -8.19 24.67 -14.21
CA LEU A 90 -7.90 24.20 -15.56
C LEU A 90 -6.65 24.88 -16.16
N GLU A 91 -6.49 26.19 -15.96
CA GLU A 91 -5.29 26.90 -16.41
C GLU A 91 -4.02 26.37 -15.72
N LYS A 92 -4.09 26.13 -14.40
CA LYS A 92 -2.99 25.55 -13.63
C LYS A 92 -2.67 24.11 -14.08
N ILE A 93 -3.67 23.29 -14.38
CA ILE A 93 -3.49 21.95 -14.96
C ILE A 93 -2.84 22.05 -16.34
N GLY A 94 -3.30 22.92 -17.23
CA GLY A 94 -2.73 23.14 -18.55
C GLY A 94 -1.25 23.55 -18.48
N ALA A 95 -0.91 24.49 -17.59
CA ALA A 95 0.46 24.90 -17.36
C ALA A 95 1.35 23.77 -16.82
N CYS A 96 0.82 22.93 -15.92
CA CYS A 96 1.50 21.74 -15.40
C CYS A 96 1.79 20.74 -16.52
N VAL A 97 0.80 20.43 -17.35
CA VAL A 97 0.93 19.52 -18.49
C VAL A 97 1.95 20.01 -19.49
N LYS A 98 1.96 21.31 -19.81
CA LYS A 98 2.97 21.91 -20.69
C LYS A 98 4.39 21.71 -20.14
N ARG A 99 4.60 21.89 -18.83
CA ARG A 99 5.89 21.63 -18.18
C ARG A 99 6.25 20.14 -18.22
N ALA A 100 5.27 19.27 -17.98
CA ALA A 100 5.47 17.81 -18.08
C ALA A 100 5.92 17.41 -19.49
N TYR A 101 5.26 17.92 -20.51
CA TYR A 101 5.63 17.68 -21.90
C TYR A 101 7.05 18.19 -22.22
N GLN A 102 7.41 19.40 -21.77
CA GLN A 102 8.77 19.94 -21.90
C GLN A 102 9.83 19.11 -21.16
N ALA A 103 9.46 18.47 -20.07
CA ALA A 103 10.34 17.57 -19.31
C ALA A 103 10.50 16.18 -19.93
N GLY A 104 9.81 15.87 -21.02
CA GLY A 104 9.85 14.56 -21.67
C GLY A 104 8.98 13.50 -20.97
N VAL A 105 7.95 13.91 -20.25
CA VAL A 105 6.93 12.99 -19.71
C VAL A 105 6.11 12.41 -20.86
N ASP A 106 5.94 11.11 -20.89
CA ASP A 106 5.24 10.39 -21.96
C ASP A 106 3.74 10.28 -21.73
N VAL A 107 3.31 10.12 -20.46
CA VAL A 107 1.93 9.86 -20.08
C VAL A 107 1.49 10.80 -18.96
N VAL A 108 0.32 11.40 -19.12
CA VAL A 108 -0.38 12.11 -18.04
C VAL A 108 -1.59 11.30 -17.62
N GLU A 109 -1.56 10.79 -16.40
CA GLU A 109 -2.73 10.15 -15.78
C GLU A 109 -3.57 11.22 -15.06
N VAL A 110 -4.84 11.34 -15.44
CA VAL A 110 -5.82 12.16 -14.70
C VAL A 110 -6.26 11.39 -13.48
N HIS A 111 -6.03 11.93 -12.29
CA HIS A 111 -6.52 11.31 -11.05
C HIS A 111 -8.02 11.53 -10.90
N GLY A 112 -8.81 10.63 -11.49
CA GLY A 112 -10.26 10.69 -11.48
C GLY A 112 -10.93 10.43 -10.12
N ASP A 113 -10.18 10.40 -9.04
CA ASP A 113 -10.68 10.12 -7.67
C ASP A 113 -10.44 11.27 -6.68
N ARG A 114 -9.96 12.41 -7.16
CA ARG A 114 -9.84 13.66 -6.37
C ARG A 114 -10.89 14.66 -6.87
N LEU A 115 -10.58 15.93 -6.92
CA LEU A 115 -11.51 16.97 -7.36
C LEU A 115 -12.32 16.57 -8.61
N VAL A 116 -11.65 16.02 -9.63
CA VAL A 116 -12.28 15.60 -10.88
C VAL A 116 -13.32 14.51 -10.63
N GLY A 117 -12.98 13.47 -9.88
CA GLY A 117 -13.89 12.37 -9.57
C GLY A 117 -14.97 12.73 -8.56
N ALA A 118 -14.66 13.63 -7.63
CA ALA A 118 -15.65 14.12 -6.68
C ALA A 118 -16.76 14.90 -7.38
N LEU A 119 -16.41 15.72 -8.39
CA LEU A 119 -17.40 16.40 -9.25
C LEU A 119 -18.21 15.41 -10.10
N CYS A 120 -17.63 14.28 -10.52
CA CYS A 120 -18.37 13.23 -11.24
C CYS A 120 -19.32 12.44 -10.33
N SER A 121 -19.05 12.35 -9.04
CA SER A 121 -19.76 11.47 -8.11
C SER A 121 -21.17 11.98 -7.79
N PRO A 122 -22.22 11.16 -7.99
CA PRO A 122 -23.57 11.53 -7.58
C PRO A 122 -23.78 11.50 -6.06
N ILE A 123 -22.77 11.04 -5.31
CA ILE A 123 -22.82 10.92 -3.84
C ILE A 123 -22.16 12.13 -3.19
N LEU A 124 -21.12 12.70 -3.82
CA LEU A 124 -20.33 13.80 -3.26
C LEU A 124 -20.70 15.15 -3.84
N ASN A 125 -21.26 15.19 -5.04
CA ASN A 125 -21.60 16.40 -5.76
C ASN A 125 -23.10 16.67 -5.62
N HIS A 126 -23.48 17.66 -4.79
CA HIS A 126 -24.84 18.09 -4.56
C HIS A 126 -25.15 19.43 -5.27
N ARG A 127 -24.30 19.85 -6.21
CA ARG A 127 -24.46 21.11 -6.96
C ARG A 127 -25.72 21.09 -7.82
N GLU A 128 -26.32 22.24 -7.99
CA GLU A 128 -27.50 22.47 -8.85
C GLU A 128 -27.18 23.28 -10.12
N ASP A 129 -25.90 23.63 -10.33
CA ASP A 129 -25.43 24.38 -11.50
C ASP A 129 -25.03 23.44 -12.67
N GLN A 130 -24.32 24.03 -13.66
CA GLN A 130 -23.84 23.28 -14.84
C GLN A 130 -22.80 22.19 -14.56
N TYR A 131 -22.33 22.04 -13.33
CA TYR A 131 -21.40 21.00 -12.87
C TYR A 131 -22.04 19.97 -11.94
N GLY A 132 -23.38 20.04 -11.71
CA GLY A 132 -24.08 19.14 -10.82
C GLY A 132 -25.40 18.59 -11.37
N GLY A 133 -26.06 17.75 -10.58
CA GLY A 133 -27.35 17.12 -10.97
C GLY A 133 -27.18 16.03 -12.01
N SER A 134 -27.37 16.31 -13.30
CA SER A 134 -27.33 15.32 -14.37
C SER A 134 -25.92 14.70 -14.56
N PHE A 135 -25.87 13.52 -15.15
CA PHE A 135 -24.61 12.86 -15.49
C PHE A 135 -23.73 13.72 -16.40
N GLU A 136 -24.30 14.35 -17.41
CA GLU A 136 -23.60 15.24 -18.33
C GLU A 136 -22.99 16.45 -17.61
N ASN A 137 -23.69 17.03 -16.67
CA ASN A 137 -23.18 18.16 -15.88
C ASN A 137 -22.05 17.72 -14.96
N ARG A 138 -22.24 16.63 -14.21
CA ARG A 138 -21.22 16.12 -13.29
C ARG A 138 -19.92 15.71 -14.00
N THR A 139 -20.00 15.19 -15.23
CA THR A 139 -18.81 14.76 -16.01
C THR A 139 -18.17 15.89 -16.82
N ARG A 140 -18.81 17.06 -16.90
CA ARG A 140 -18.35 18.22 -17.67
C ARG A 140 -16.91 18.63 -17.33
N PHE A 141 -16.59 18.75 -16.06
CA PHE A 141 -15.25 19.16 -15.64
C PHE A 141 -14.18 18.14 -16.03
N ALA A 142 -14.44 16.85 -15.93
CA ALA A 142 -13.54 15.79 -16.39
C ALA A 142 -13.20 15.94 -17.89
N LEU A 143 -14.21 16.20 -18.72
CA LEU A 143 -14.02 16.44 -20.15
C LEU A 143 -13.26 17.75 -20.44
N MET A 144 -13.47 18.79 -19.64
CA MET A 144 -12.69 20.03 -19.73
C MET A 144 -11.22 19.80 -19.39
N VAL A 145 -10.91 18.97 -18.39
CA VAL A 145 -9.53 18.58 -18.05
C VAL A 145 -8.88 17.86 -19.24
N VAL A 146 -9.53 16.86 -19.83
CA VAL A 146 -9.02 16.14 -21.02
C VAL A 146 -8.73 17.10 -22.18
N LYS A 147 -9.68 17.99 -22.49
CA LYS A 147 -9.48 19.02 -23.53
C LYS A 147 -8.31 19.95 -23.21
N THR A 148 -8.15 20.35 -21.97
CA THR A 148 -7.06 21.21 -21.52
C THR A 148 -5.70 20.51 -21.70
N ILE A 149 -5.62 19.22 -21.38
CA ILE A 149 -4.40 18.43 -21.59
C ILE A 149 -4.04 18.38 -23.08
N LYS A 150 -4.99 18.00 -23.95
CA LYS A 150 -4.76 17.93 -25.41
C LYS A 150 -4.37 19.29 -26.01
N ALA A 151 -4.94 20.40 -25.51
CA ALA A 151 -4.60 21.75 -25.97
C ALA A 151 -3.17 22.18 -25.60
N ASN A 152 -2.61 21.71 -24.48
CA ASN A 152 -1.29 22.08 -23.99
C ASN A 152 -0.19 21.08 -24.34
N ALA A 153 -0.53 19.83 -24.64
CA ALA A 153 0.38 18.75 -25.06
C ALA A 153 -0.36 17.78 -25.99
N PRO A 154 -0.51 18.11 -27.28
CA PRO A 154 -1.34 17.33 -28.21
C PRO A 154 -0.94 15.87 -28.37
N ASP A 155 0.35 15.58 -28.26
CA ASP A 155 0.93 14.25 -28.50
C ASP A 155 1.15 13.44 -27.22
N ILE A 156 0.84 14.01 -26.03
CA ILE A 156 1.00 13.27 -24.78
C ILE A 156 -0.09 12.20 -24.63
N CYS A 157 0.29 11.02 -24.18
CA CYS A 157 -0.68 9.97 -23.87
C CYS A 157 -1.48 10.34 -22.62
N ILE A 158 -2.80 10.27 -22.70
CA ILE A 158 -3.70 10.51 -21.56
C ILE A 158 -4.19 9.18 -21.03
N ASP A 159 -3.80 8.85 -19.81
CA ASP A 159 -4.41 7.83 -18.99
C ASP A 159 -5.48 8.46 -18.08
N TYR A 160 -6.61 7.80 -17.91
CA TYR A 160 -7.63 8.29 -16.98
C TYR A 160 -7.92 7.25 -15.90
N LYS A 161 -7.55 7.56 -14.66
CA LYS A 161 -7.89 6.71 -13.52
C LYS A 161 -9.38 6.85 -13.20
N LEU A 162 -10.13 5.81 -13.56
CA LEU A 162 -11.58 5.73 -13.43
C LEU A 162 -11.95 5.08 -12.08
N PRO A 163 -12.51 5.84 -11.12
CA PRO A 163 -12.86 5.32 -9.81
C PRO A 163 -14.24 4.65 -9.85
N ILE A 164 -14.29 3.38 -9.48
CA ILE A 164 -15.52 2.58 -9.45
C ILE A 164 -15.87 2.24 -8.00
N ILE A 165 -17.15 2.39 -7.64
CA ILE A 165 -17.68 1.91 -6.37
C ILE A 165 -17.92 0.41 -6.50
N THR A 166 -17.22 -0.40 -5.69
CA THR A 166 -17.48 -1.84 -5.62
C THR A 166 -18.68 -2.15 -4.73
N GLU A 167 -19.19 -3.38 -4.83
CA GLU A 167 -20.40 -3.83 -4.12
C GLU A 167 -20.22 -3.94 -2.59
N ASN A 168 -19.09 -3.55 -2.03
CA ASN A 168 -18.90 -3.59 -0.58
C ASN A 168 -19.72 -2.47 0.09
N PRO A 169 -20.81 -2.77 0.81
CA PRO A 169 -21.77 -1.78 1.31
C PRO A 169 -21.20 -0.85 2.40
N LEU A 170 -20.08 -1.20 3.02
CA LEU A 170 -19.44 -0.41 4.07
C LEU A 170 -18.52 0.68 3.51
N ARG A 171 -18.28 0.67 2.20
CA ARG A 171 -17.11 1.31 1.61
C ARG A 171 -17.49 1.90 0.27
N GLY A 172 -16.89 3.00 -0.09
CA GLY A 172 -17.17 3.65 -1.37
C GLY A 172 -18.21 4.75 -1.26
N LYS A 173 -17.88 5.80 -0.56
CA LYS A 173 -18.69 7.01 -0.50
C LYS A 173 -18.29 8.03 -1.57
N GLY A 174 -17.71 7.60 -2.65
CA GLY A 174 -17.33 8.42 -3.79
C GLY A 174 -17.16 7.58 -5.03
N GLY A 175 -16.87 8.19 -6.16
CA GLY A 175 -16.76 7.52 -7.45
C GLY A 175 -18.09 7.23 -8.11
N LEU A 176 -18.08 6.34 -9.10
CA LEU A 176 -19.20 6.01 -9.95
C LEU A 176 -19.65 4.55 -9.78
N LYS A 177 -20.94 4.30 -9.88
CA LYS A 177 -21.44 2.94 -10.10
C LYS A 177 -21.01 2.48 -11.49
N ILE A 178 -20.96 1.17 -11.69
CA ILE A 178 -20.40 0.58 -12.91
C ILE A 178 -21.09 1.09 -14.19
N ASP A 179 -22.40 1.28 -14.20
CA ASP A 179 -23.15 1.75 -15.38
C ASP A 179 -22.76 3.18 -15.77
N GLU A 180 -22.62 4.08 -14.79
CA GLU A 180 -22.14 5.45 -15.04
C GLU A 180 -20.64 5.45 -15.40
N ALA A 181 -19.84 4.56 -14.81
CA ALA A 181 -18.42 4.43 -15.13
C ALA A 181 -18.21 3.96 -16.58
N ILE A 182 -19.02 3.01 -17.07
CA ILE A 182 -19.06 2.59 -18.48
C ILE A 182 -19.42 3.76 -19.39
N SER A 183 -20.44 4.53 -19.02
CA SER A 183 -20.87 5.69 -19.79
C SER A 183 -19.79 6.75 -19.86
N LEU A 184 -19.12 7.04 -18.74
CA LEU A 184 -18.00 7.98 -18.70
C LEU A 184 -16.80 7.47 -19.51
N ALA A 185 -16.46 6.19 -19.43
CA ALA A 185 -15.35 5.59 -20.17
C ALA A 185 -15.51 5.82 -21.69
N LYS A 186 -16.70 5.62 -22.23
CA LYS A 186 -17.01 5.87 -23.66
C LYS A 186 -16.84 7.34 -24.03
N ILE A 187 -17.36 8.25 -23.22
CA ILE A 187 -17.24 9.70 -23.47
C ILE A 187 -15.78 10.16 -23.37
N LEU A 188 -15.01 9.56 -22.46
CA LEU A 188 -13.57 9.85 -22.34
C LEU A 188 -12.79 9.36 -23.57
N GLU A 189 -13.10 8.17 -24.09
CA GLU A 189 -12.53 7.66 -25.34
C GLU A 189 -12.84 8.62 -26.51
N GLU A 190 -14.10 9.02 -26.66
CA GLU A 190 -14.50 10.00 -27.68
C GLU A 190 -13.82 11.36 -27.51
N ALA A 191 -13.52 11.77 -26.28
CA ALA A 191 -12.81 13.02 -25.98
C ALA A 191 -11.29 12.93 -26.23
N GLY A 192 -10.74 11.75 -26.57
CA GLY A 192 -9.35 11.52 -26.90
C GLY A 192 -8.49 11.07 -25.73
N VAL A 193 -9.05 10.42 -24.72
CA VAL A 193 -8.29 9.65 -23.75
C VAL A 193 -7.69 8.43 -24.44
N ASP A 194 -6.43 8.12 -24.16
CA ASP A 194 -5.69 7.07 -24.85
C ASP A 194 -5.71 5.73 -24.12
N MET A 195 -5.93 5.74 -22.80
CA MET A 195 -6.11 4.53 -21.99
C MET A 195 -6.91 4.81 -20.71
N ILE A 196 -7.46 3.77 -20.10
CA ILE A 196 -8.23 3.86 -18.85
C ILE A 196 -7.61 2.96 -17.79
N HIS A 197 -7.34 3.53 -16.63
CA HIS A 197 -6.91 2.83 -15.44
C HIS A 197 -8.11 2.60 -14.51
N VAL A 198 -8.57 1.35 -14.40
CA VAL A 198 -9.69 1.00 -13.52
C VAL A 198 -9.22 0.81 -12.09
N GLY A 199 -9.76 1.61 -11.18
CA GLY A 199 -9.43 1.57 -9.77
C GLY A 199 -10.64 1.64 -8.85
N GLN A 200 -10.47 1.24 -7.59
CA GLN A 200 -11.46 1.41 -6.55
C GLN A 200 -11.55 2.90 -6.16
N ALA A 201 -12.77 3.41 -6.03
CA ALA A 201 -13.03 4.74 -5.53
C ALA A 201 -12.60 4.90 -4.06
N ASN A 202 -11.96 6.02 -3.74
CA ASN A 202 -11.37 6.26 -2.42
C ASN A 202 -12.13 7.29 -1.59
N HIS A 203 -13.00 8.08 -2.17
CA HIS A 203 -13.57 9.22 -1.44
C HIS A 203 -14.25 8.79 -0.16
N THR A 204 -13.79 9.28 0.95
CA THR A 204 -14.38 9.32 2.26
C THR A 204 -14.16 8.15 3.19
N GLY A 205 -13.06 7.51 3.21
CA GLY A 205 -13.15 6.72 4.36
C GLY A 205 -12.05 5.77 4.67
N ASN A 206 -12.15 4.58 4.29
CA ASN A 206 -11.17 3.59 4.68
C ASN A 206 -10.20 3.37 3.53
N MET A 207 -8.96 3.80 3.69
CA MET A 207 -7.88 3.54 2.73
C MET A 207 -7.72 2.04 2.41
N ASN A 208 -8.29 1.18 3.26
CA ASN A 208 -8.33 -0.26 3.03
C ASN A 208 -9.13 -0.67 1.79
N ASP A 209 -10.00 0.17 1.29
CA ASP A 209 -10.73 -0.11 0.05
C ASP A 209 -9.85 0.09 -1.17
N THR A 210 -9.12 1.20 -1.20
CA THR A 210 -8.24 1.56 -2.32
C THR A 210 -6.91 0.82 -2.27
N ILE A 211 -6.36 0.64 -1.07
CA ILE A 211 -5.08 -0.04 -0.83
C ILE A 211 -5.32 -1.18 0.17
N PRO A 212 -6.00 -2.26 -0.24
CA PRO A 212 -6.42 -3.31 0.68
C PRO A 212 -5.25 -3.93 1.42
N ALA A 213 -5.42 -4.06 2.74
CA ALA A 213 -4.50 -4.81 3.57
C ALA A 213 -4.65 -6.33 3.36
N MET A 214 -3.75 -7.11 3.98
CA MET A 214 -3.83 -8.58 3.92
C MET A 214 -5.18 -9.08 4.43
N GLY A 215 -5.73 -10.06 3.73
CA GLY A 215 -6.97 -10.73 4.09
C GLY A 215 -8.26 -9.89 4.06
N THR A 216 -8.22 -8.63 3.58
CA THR A 216 -9.40 -7.74 3.60
C THR A 216 -10.19 -7.74 2.29
N GLN A 217 -9.57 -8.09 1.17
CA GLN A 217 -10.17 -8.19 -0.15
C GLN A 217 -9.61 -9.42 -0.89
N PRO A 218 -10.35 -10.06 -1.80
CA PRO A 218 -9.81 -11.13 -2.63
C PRO A 218 -8.73 -10.61 -3.59
N TYR A 219 -7.94 -11.54 -4.12
CA TYR A 219 -6.97 -11.21 -5.19
C TYR A 219 -7.71 -10.76 -6.44
N CYS A 220 -7.13 -9.80 -7.14
CA CYS A 220 -7.68 -9.26 -8.39
C CYS A 220 -9.14 -8.79 -8.26
N PHE A 221 -9.52 -8.25 -7.10
CA PHE A 221 -10.92 -7.92 -6.77
C PHE A 221 -11.57 -6.93 -7.76
N MET A 222 -10.77 -6.17 -8.52
CA MET A 222 -11.26 -5.26 -9.55
C MET A 222 -11.58 -5.95 -10.88
N SER A 223 -11.22 -7.23 -11.09
CA SER A 223 -11.33 -7.93 -12.39
C SER A 223 -12.72 -7.87 -12.99
N LYS A 224 -13.78 -8.09 -12.18
CA LYS A 224 -15.18 -8.04 -12.63
C LYS A 224 -15.54 -6.69 -13.26
N TYR A 225 -15.08 -5.61 -12.65
CA TYR A 225 -15.39 -4.24 -13.10
C TYR A 225 -14.49 -3.85 -14.28
N THR A 226 -13.21 -4.19 -14.21
CA THR A 226 -12.26 -3.93 -15.28
C THR A 226 -12.71 -4.57 -16.59
N LYS A 227 -13.18 -5.83 -16.54
CA LYS A 227 -13.68 -6.55 -17.71
C LYS A 227 -14.86 -5.84 -18.36
N GLN A 228 -15.81 -5.34 -17.58
CA GLN A 228 -16.97 -4.61 -18.10
C GLN A 228 -16.58 -3.29 -18.78
N ILE A 229 -15.57 -2.57 -18.24
CA ILE A 229 -15.02 -1.39 -18.90
C ILE A 229 -14.30 -1.79 -20.18
N LYS A 230 -13.44 -2.83 -20.15
CA LYS A 230 -12.72 -3.33 -21.33
C LYS A 230 -13.65 -3.75 -22.47
N GLU A 231 -14.77 -4.37 -22.16
CA GLU A 231 -15.77 -4.76 -23.16
C GLU A 231 -16.54 -3.56 -23.75
N ALA A 232 -16.48 -2.40 -23.09
CA ALA A 232 -17.25 -1.21 -23.47
C ALA A 232 -16.45 -0.18 -24.28
N VAL A 233 -15.11 -0.24 -24.28
CA VAL A 233 -14.22 0.70 -24.96
C VAL A 233 -13.22 -0.04 -25.88
N HIS A 234 -12.60 0.69 -26.83
CA HIS A 234 -11.62 0.14 -27.77
C HIS A 234 -10.17 0.48 -27.38
N ILE A 235 -10.00 1.48 -26.54
CA ILE A 235 -8.67 1.87 -26.01
C ILE A 235 -8.18 0.86 -24.97
N PRO A 236 -6.86 0.79 -24.72
CA PRO A 236 -6.28 -0.05 -23.67
C PRO A 236 -6.85 0.23 -22.28
N VAL A 237 -7.06 -0.84 -21.53
CA VAL A 237 -7.55 -0.77 -20.15
C VAL A 237 -6.54 -1.42 -19.21
N SER A 238 -6.13 -0.68 -18.19
CA SER A 238 -5.28 -1.19 -17.11
C SER A 238 -6.08 -1.54 -15.85
N SER A 239 -5.60 -2.52 -15.11
CA SER A 239 -6.20 -2.96 -13.85
C SER A 239 -5.19 -2.91 -12.70
N VAL A 240 -5.67 -2.56 -11.53
CA VAL A 240 -4.91 -2.55 -10.27
C VAL A 240 -5.75 -3.20 -9.17
N GLY A 241 -5.12 -3.67 -8.11
CA GLY A 241 -5.83 -4.15 -6.93
C GLY A 241 -5.53 -5.62 -6.59
N ARG A 242 -4.58 -5.83 -5.69
CA ARG A 242 -4.15 -7.15 -5.20
C ARG A 242 -3.75 -8.14 -6.29
N ILE A 243 -3.15 -7.65 -7.38
CA ILE A 243 -2.47 -8.47 -8.39
C ILE A 243 -1.08 -8.74 -7.83
N LEU A 244 -0.83 -9.94 -7.34
CA LEU A 244 0.32 -10.24 -6.50
C LEU A 244 1.34 -11.16 -7.13
N THR A 245 0.87 -12.11 -7.92
CA THR A 245 1.74 -13.09 -8.56
C THR A 245 1.69 -12.95 -10.07
N PRO A 246 2.73 -13.40 -10.78
CA PRO A 246 2.74 -13.42 -12.24
C PRO A 246 1.51 -14.12 -12.82
N GLU A 247 1.14 -15.27 -12.23
CA GLU A 247 0.00 -16.07 -12.69
C GLU A 247 -1.32 -15.32 -12.58
N ASN A 248 -1.47 -14.48 -11.54
CA ASN A 248 -2.64 -13.61 -11.43
C ASN A 248 -2.69 -12.59 -12.58
N GLY A 249 -1.56 -11.98 -12.92
CA GLY A 249 -1.44 -11.02 -14.00
C GLY A 249 -1.71 -11.66 -15.35
N GLU A 250 -1.04 -12.76 -15.66
CA GLU A 250 -1.21 -13.51 -16.91
C GLU A 250 -2.66 -13.95 -17.11
N ALA A 251 -3.28 -14.53 -16.08
CA ALA A 251 -4.68 -14.97 -16.17
C ALA A 251 -5.63 -13.79 -16.48
N MET A 252 -5.35 -12.58 -15.99
CA MET A 252 -6.16 -11.41 -16.33
C MET A 252 -6.01 -11.01 -17.80
N ILE A 253 -4.80 -11.04 -18.35
CA ILE A 253 -4.53 -10.74 -19.76
C ILE A 253 -5.16 -11.81 -20.66
N GLU A 254 -4.87 -13.09 -20.40
CA GLU A 254 -5.37 -14.23 -21.19
C GLU A 254 -6.89 -14.32 -21.24
N ASN A 255 -7.58 -13.97 -20.13
CA ASN A 255 -9.03 -13.97 -20.06
C ASN A 255 -9.68 -12.66 -20.57
N GLY A 256 -8.88 -11.76 -21.15
CA GLY A 256 -9.37 -10.50 -21.71
C GLY A 256 -9.98 -9.56 -20.66
N VAL A 257 -9.48 -9.61 -19.43
CA VAL A 257 -9.93 -8.72 -18.34
C VAL A 257 -9.36 -7.31 -18.52
N CYS A 258 -8.10 -7.22 -18.90
CA CYS A 258 -7.38 -5.96 -19.15
C CYS A 258 -6.26 -6.16 -20.15
N ASP A 259 -5.65 -5.06 -20.62
CA ASP A 259 -4.47 -5.05 -21.49
C ASP A 259 -3.18 -4.82 -20.72
N ILE A 260 -3.27 -4.16 -19.55
CA ILE A 260 -2.12 -3.71 -18.77
C ILE A 260 -2.35 -4.02 -17.28
N ILE A 261 -1.29 -4.50 -16.63
CA ILE A 261 -1.30 -4.80 -15.19
C ILE A 261 -0.61 -3.69 -14.42
N GLY A 262 -1.35 -3.08 -13.47
CA GLY A 262 -0.82 -2.09 -12.54
C GLY A 262 -0.20 -2.73 -11.30
N LEU A 263 1.11 -2.58 -11.11
CA LEU A 263 1.86 -3.08 -9.96
C LEU A 263 2.35 -1.90 -9.11
N GLY A 264 1.82 -1.75 -7.90
CA GLY A 264 2.30 -0.74 -6.94
C GLY A 264 3.18 -1.35 -5.86
N ARG A 265 2.57 -1.87 -4.79
CA ARG A 265 3.28 -2.42 -3.63
C ARG A 265 4.19 -3.61 -3.96
N SER A 266 3.90 -4.36 -5.03
CA SER A 266 4.77 -5.45 -5.51
C SER A 266 6.14 -4.92 -5.92
N LEU A 267 6.20 -3.79 -6.63
CA LEU A 267 7.47 -3.15 -7.04
C LEU A 267 8.20 -2.45 -5.90
N LEU A 268 7.49 -1.94 -4.89
CA LEU A 268 8.12 -1.45 -3.66
C LEU A 268 8.82 -2.58 -2.89
N THR A 269 8.21 -3.77 -2.92
CA THR A 269 8.75 -4.94 -2.23
C THR A 269 9.89 -5.58 -3.02
N ASP A 270 9.75 -5.68 -4.34
CA ASP A 270 10.75 -6.25 -5.24
C ASP A 270 10.90 -5.39 -6.50
N PRO A 271 11.90 -4.48 -6.55
CA PRO A 271 12.13 -3.65 -7.74
C PRO A 271 12.54 -4.49 -8.97
N ASP A 272 13.11 -5.68 -8.77
CA ASP A 272 13.53 -6.58 -9.84
C ASP A 272 12.42 -7.53 -10.32
N TYR A 273 11.17 -7.30 -9.90
CA TYR A 273 10.03 -8.18 -10.19
C TYR A 273 9.95 -8.57 -11.68
N VAL A 274 9.97 -7.58 -12.57
CA VAL A 274 9.88 -7.80 -14.02
C VAL A 274 11.13 -8.50 -14.55
N HIS A 275 12.32 -8.07 -14.15
CA HIS A 275 13.58 -8.72 -14.57
C HIS A 275 13.68 -10.18 -14.15
N LYS A 276 13.16 -10.54 -12.98
CA LYS A 276 13.09 -11.93 -12.52
C LYS A 276 12.15 -12.75 -13.40
N LEU A 277 11.03 -12.17 -13.85
CA LEU A 277 10.13 -12.83 -14.80
C LEU A 277 10.81 -13.06 -16.15
N GLU A 278 11.45 -12.05 -16.72
CA GLU A 278 12.18 -12.15 -18.00
C GLU A 278 13.27 -13.23 -17.97
N LYS A 279 13.89 -13.45 -16.81
CA LYS A 279 14.92 -14.48 -16.59
C LYS A 279 14.37 -15.85 -16.23
N GLY A 280 13.05 -16.02 -16.07
CA GLY A 280 12.45 -17.27 -15.59
C GLY A 280 12.68 -17.55 -14.10
N GLU A 281 13.03 -16.53 -13.32
CA GLU A 281 13.33 -16.59 -11.87
C GLU A 281 12.12 -16.18 -11.01
N ALA A 282 10.89 -16.44 -11.46
CA ALA A 282 9.66 -16.07 -10.74
C ALA A 282 9.65 -16.56 -9.27
N HIS A 283 10.26 -17.73 -9.01
CA HIS A 283 10.39 -18.32 -7.67
C HIS A 283 11.24 -17.48 -6.70
N ARG A 284 12.02 -16.52 -7.20
CA ARG A 284 12.82 -15.58 -6.40
C ARG A 284 12.17 -14.24 -6.17
N ILE A 285 10.95 -14.01 -6.65
CA ILE A 285 10.23 -12.76 -6.43
C ILE A 285 9.88 -12.62 -4.95
N ARG A 286 10.23 -11.47 -4.39
CA ARG A 286 9.84 -11.05 -3.04
C ARG A 286 8.41 -10.52 -3.07
N HIS A 287 7.43 -11.41 -2.93
CA HIS A 287 6.03 -11.01 -2.99
C HIS A 287 5.60 -10.14 -1.82
N CYS A 288 4.83 -9.08 -2.10
CA CYS A 288 4.27 -8.21 -1.07
C CYS A 288 3.34 -8.99 -0.13
N MET A 289 3.50 -8.78 1.19
CA MET A 289 2.62 -9.36 2.22
C MET A 289 1.33 -8.55 2.43
N MET A 290 1.14 -7.45 1.74
CA MET A 290 -0.01 -6.54 1.90
C MET A 290 -0.22 -6.01 3.33
N CYS A 291 0.83 -5.93 4.13
CA CYS A 291 0.77 -5.49 5.53
C CYS A 291 0.48 -3.98 5.70
N ASN A 292 0.68 -3.18 4.68
CA ASN A 292 0.53 -1.73 4.66
C ASN A 292 1.38 -0.94 5.69
N LYS A 293 2.21 -1.58 6.52
CA LYS A 293 2.90 -0.93 7.65
C LYS A 293 3.98 0.07 7.21
N GLY A 294 4.89 -0.34 6.34
CA GLY A 294 6.00 0.53 5.89
C GLY A 294 5.64 1.49 4.77
N CYS A 295 4.61 1.19 4.00
CA CYS A 295 4.15 2.02 2.88
C CYS A 295 2.94 2.89 3.26
N THR A 296 1.72 2.39 3.12
CA THR A 296 0.48 3.16 3.30
C THR A 296 0.39 3.82 4.68
N ASN A 297 0.64 3.06 5.76
CA ASN A 297 0.58 3.60 7.13
C ASN A 297 1.67 4.66 7.38
N ALA A 298 2.87 4.49 6.80
CA ALA A 298 3.92 5.49 6.90
C ALA A 298 3.49 6.81 6.23
N ILE A 299 2.97 6.74 5.00
CA ILE A 299 2.49 7.93 4.27
C ILE A 299 1.37 8.63 5.04
N GLN A 300 0.39 7.89 5.57
CA GLN A 300 -0.71 8.46 6.35
C GLN A 300 -0.22 9.16 7.63
N ASN A 301 0.84 8.65 8.24
CA ASN A 301 1.49 9.24 9.40
C ASN A 301 2.58 10.26 9.03
N ARG A 302 2.64 10.72 7.76
CA ARG A 302 3.64 11.67 7.24
C ARG A 302 5.09 11.24 7.52
N LYS A 303 5.32 9.92 7.51
CA LYS A 303 6.64 9.30 7.60
C LYS A 303 7.16 8.95 6.23
N PHE A 304 8.47 8.74 6.13
CA PHE A 304 9.10 8.30 4.91
C PHE A 304 8.62 6.88 4.53
N LEU A 305 8.38 6.68 3.24
CA LEU A 305 7.93 5.39 2.71
C LEU A 305 9.03 4.34 2.83
N SER A 306 8.67 3.15 3.30
CA SER A 306 9.56 2.00 3.40
C SER A 306 8.79 0.70 3.16
N CYS A 307 9.50 -0.43 3.16
CA CYS A 307 8.88 -1.75 3.09
C CYS A 307 9.46 -2.66 4.18
N VAL A 308 8.61 -3.42 4.87
CA VAL A 308 9.03 -4.33 5.94
C VAL A 308 9.84 -5.53 5.42
N LEU A 309 9.68 -5.90 4.15
CA LEU A 309 10.43 -6.99 3.51
C LEU A 309 11.62 -6.50 2.68
N ASN A 310 11.63 -5.22 2.31
CA ASN A 310 12.69 -4.63 1.49
C ASN A 310 13.36 -3.50 2.27
N ALA A 311 14.46 -3.81 2.95
CA ALA A 311 15.20 -2.83 3.75
C ALA A 311 15.89 -1.75 2.91
N GLU A 312 16.02 -1.94 1.61
CA GLU A 312 16.62 -0.98 0.66
C GLU A 312 15.58 0.04 0.18
N ASN A 313 14.27 -0.31 0.21
CA ASN A 313 13.21 0.56 -0.30
C ASN A 313 13.20 1.94 0.37
N GLY A 314 13.33 2.98 -0.45
CA GLY A 314 13.47 4.36 0.00
C GLY A 314 14.88 4.76 0.47
N TYR A 315 15.83 3.82 0.42
CA TYR A 315 17.24 4.00 0.78
C TYR A 315 18.16 3.38 -0.26
N GLU A 316 17.70 3.24 -1.50
CA GLU A 316 18.41 2.54 -2.58
C GLU A 316 19.79 3.14 -2.84
N TYR A 317 19.95 4.44 -2.63
CA TYR A 317 21.22 5.14 -2.78
C TYR A 317 22.22 4.82 -1.63
N GLU A 318 21.73 4.61 -0.41
CA GLU A 318 22.56 4.45 0.79
C GLU A 318 22.86 2.98 1.11
N ARG A 319 21.91 2.08 0.81
CA ARG A 319 21.94 0.67 1.20
C ARG A 319 22.29 -0.27 0.06
N VAL A 320 23.15 0.17 -0.85
CA VAL A 320 23.62 -0.69 -1.94
C VAL A 320 24.41 -1.86 -1.40
N ILE A 321 24.01 -3.08 -1.74
CA ILE A 321 24.75 -4.28 -1.40
C ILE A 321 25.87 -4.48 -2.41
N THR A 322 27.10 -4.21 -1.99
CA THR A 322 28.29 -4.41 -2.81
C THR A 322 29.15 -5.56 -2.28
N PRO A 323 29.86 -6.30 -3.15
CA PRO A 323 30.79 -7.33 -2.74
C PRO A 323 31.81 -6.81 -1.73
N ALA A 324 32.08 -7.57 -0.69
CA ALA A 324 33.07 -7.22 0.31
C ALA A 324 34.50 -7.39 -0.26
N THR A 325 35.41 -6.51 0.13
CA THR A 325 36.83 -6.58 -0.27
C THR A 325 37.56 -7.79 0.32
N THR A 326 37.10 -8.27 1.47
CA THR A 326 37.65 -9.45 2.13
C THR A 326 36.53 -10.39 2.53
N LYS A 327 36.63 -11.63 2.06
CA LYS A 327 35.71 -12.70 2.43
C LYS A 327 35.89 -13.07 3.89
N LYS A 328 34.80 -13.24 4.62
CA LYS A 328 34.75 -13.60 6.04
C LYS A 328 33.82 -14.76 6.29
N LYS A 329 34.01 -15.44 7.41
CA LYS A 329 33.05 -16.43 7.91
C LYS A 329 32.14 -15.81 8.96
N VAL A 330 30.84 -15.82 8.69
CA VAL A 330 29.81 -15.24 9.57
C VAL A 330 28.93 -16.36 10.11
N VAL A 331 28.86 -16.47 11.43
CA VAL A 331 27.93 -17.37 12.11
C VAL A 331 26.73 -16.59 12.57
N ILE A 332 25.53 -17.08 12.25
CA ILE A 332 24.26 -16.46 12.61
C ILE A 332 23.48 -17.42 13.52
N VAL A 333 22.98 -16.91 14.63
CA VAL A 333 22.20 -17.65 15.62
C VAL A 333 20.75 -17.18 15.56
N GLY A 334 19.86 -18.06 15.11
CA GLY A 334 18.43 -17.84 14.94
C GLY A 334 18.00 -17.72 13.49
N GLY A 335 17.08 -18.59 13.05
CA GLY A 335 16.52 -18.68 11.69
C GLY A 335 15.20 -17.93 11.52
N GLY A 336 14.95 -16.92 12.36
CA GLY A 336 13.86 -15.97 12.17
C GLY A 336 14.15 -14.95 11.06
N PRO A 337 13.24 -14.01 10.77
CA PRO A 337 13.39 -13.04 9.67
C PRO A 337 14.67 -12.21 9.78
N ALA A 338 15.08 -11.82 10.99
CA ALA A 338 16.31 -11.04 11.19
C ALA A 338 17.56 -11.84 10.82
N GLY A 339 17.64 -13.11 11.27
CA GLY A 339 18.78 -13.97 10.97
C GLY A 339 18.84 -14.36 9.49
N MET A 340 17.72 -14.70 8.88
CA MET A 340 17.66 -15.00 7.45
C MET A 340 18.04 -13.80 6.57
N GLU A 341 17.57 -12.58 6.92
CA GLU A 341 17.97 -11.36 6.18
C GLU A 341 19.46 -11.05 6.37
N ALA A 342 19.99 -11.22 7.57
CA ALA A 342 21.43 -11.08 7.82
C ALA A 342 22.25 -12.10 6.99
N ALA A 343 21.78 -13.35 6.91
CA ALA A 343 22.39 -14.39 6.08
C ALA A 343 22.36 -14.03 4.59
N ARG A 344 21.20 -13.57 4.10
CA ARG A 344 21.01 -13.14 2.70
C ARG A 344 22.02 -12.03 2.35
N VAL A 345 22.06 -10.98 3.14
CA VAL A 345 22.97 -9.85 2.88
C VAL A 345 24.43 -10.27 2.96
N ALA A 346 24.82 -11.06 3.96
CA ALA A 346 26.19 -11.54 4.11
C ALA A 346 26.61 -12.42 2.90
N ARG A 347 25.75 -13.31 2.41
CA ARG A 347 26.00 -14.11 1.21
C ARG A 347 26.12 -13.28 -0.06
N LEU A 348 25.22 -12.29 -0.24
CA LEU A 348 25.29 -11.36 -1.37
C LEU A 348 26.57 -10.52 -1.36
N LYS A 349 27.12 -10.22 -0.18
CA LYS A 349 28.44 -9.59 -0.05
C LYS A 349 29.62 -10.55 -0.25
N GLY A 350 29.38 -11.84 -0.45
CA GLY A 350 30.39 -12.87 -0.75
C GLY A 350 30.99 -13.58 0.48
N HIS A 351 30.41 -13.39 1.66
CA HIS A 351 30.87 -14.06 2.88
C HIS A 351 30.44 -15.53 2.95
N ASP A 352 31.16 -16.38 3.69
CA ASP A 352 30.71 -17.71 4.08
C ASP A 352 29.77 -17.58 5.30
N VAL A 353 28.60 -18.21 5.21
CA VAL A 353 27.56 -18.06 6.24
C VAL A 353 27.10 -19.42 6.75
N VAL A 354 27.12 -19.58 8.07
CA VAL A 354 26.50 -20.71 8.79
C VAL A 354 25.38 -20.14 9.66
N LEU A 355 24.17 -20.70 9.55
CA LEU A 355 23.02 -20.29 10.31
C LEU A 355 22.54 -21.45 11.19
N PHE A 356 22.53 -21.23 12.50
CA PHE A 356 21.97 -22.15 13.49
C PHE A 356 20.53 -21.79 13.82
N GLU A 357 19.63 -22.77 13.77
CA GLU A 357 18.25 -22.67 14.19
C GLU A 357 17.87 -23.88 15.06
N LYS A 358 17.33 -23.62 16.26
CA LYS A 358 16.95 -24.68 17.20
C LYS A 358 15.75 -25.51 16.75
N GLU A 359 14.84 -24.87 16.00
CA GLU A 359 13.70 -25.55 15.40
C GLU A 359 14.09 -26.25 14.10
N THR A 360 13.25 -27.19 13.66
CA THR A 360 13.47 -27.93 12.42
C THR A 360 13.08 -27.11 11.17
N THR A 361 12.46 -25.95 11.36
CA THR A 361 11.96 -25.06 10.30
C THR A 361 12.43 -23.63 10.53
N LEU A 362 12.63 -22.90 9.43
CA LEU A 362 12.91 -21.46 9.45
C LEU A 362 11.63 -20.65 9.64
N GLY A 363 11.76 -19.36 9.97
CA GLY A 363 10.66 -18.41 10.09
C GLY A 363 10.50 -17.78 11.47
N GLY A 364 10.92 -18.51 12.54
CA GLY A 364 10.85 -18.02 13.91
C GLY A 364 9.45 -17.54 14.28
N GLN A 365 9.35 -16.36 14.90
CA GLN A 365 8.07 -15.80 15.35
C GLN A 365 7.10 -15.45 14.23
N LEU A 366 7.53 -15.30 12.98
CA LEU A 366 6.61 -15.11 11.86
C LEU A 366 5.68 -16.31 11.64
N ASN A 367 6.13 -17.53 12.00
CA ASN A 367 5.29 -18.74 11.94
C ASN A 367 4.06 -18.62 12.84
N ILE A 368 4.17 -17.91 13.97
CA ILE A 368 3.04 -17.65 14.88
C ILE A 368 2.26 -16.42 14.40
N ALA A 369 2.96 -15.39 13.95
CA ALA A 369 2.35 -14.12 13.55
C ALA A 369 1.44 -14.24 12.30
N CYS A 370 1.57 -15.31 11.50
CA CYS A 370 0.71 -15.55 10.35
C CYS A 370 -0.60 -16.30 10.68
N ILE A 371 -0.78 -16.76 11.93
CA ILE A 371 -1.94 -17.56 12.35
C ILE A 371 -3.21 -16.72 12.62
N PRO A 372 -3.11 -15.52 13.24
CA PRO A 372 -4.30 -14.70 13.47
C PRO A 372 -5.13 -14.49 12.20
N PRO A 373 -6.44 -14.22 12.33
CA PRO A 373 -7.31 -13.96 11.19
C PRO A 373 -6.70 -12.97 10.20
N ARG A 374 -6.83 -13.26 8.91
CA ARG A 374 -6.32 -12.44 7.78
C ARG A 374 -4.80 -12.31 7.65
N LYS A 375 -4.00 -12.86 8.58
CA LYS A 375 -2.53 -12.70 8.60
C LYS A 375 -1.77 -13.76 7.77
N SER A 376 -2.44 -14.75 7.18
CA SER A 376 -1.80 -15.85 6.43
C SER A 376 -0.86 -15.39 5.31
N GLU A 377 -1.07 -14.22 4.74
CA GLU A 377 -0.19 -13.67 3.69
C GLU A 377 1.23 -13.30 4.16
N MET A 378 1.46 -13.26 5.48
CA MET A 378 2.80 -13.11 6.06
C MET A 378 3.72 -14.30 5.75
N THR A 379 3.14 -15.47 5.46
CA THR A 379 3.90 -16.66 5.02
C THR A 379 4.74 -16.40 3.77
N ARG A 380 4.37 -15.44 2.91
CA ARG A 380 5.15 -15.05 1.73
C ARG A 380 6.54 -14.54 2.11
N GLY A 381 6.65 -13.78 3.21
CA GLY A 381 7.96 -13.33 3.71
C GLY A 381 8.82 -14.51 4.17
N ILE A 382 8.20 -15.51 4.83
CA ILE A 382 8.89 -16.72 5.26
C ILE A 382 9.35 -17.52 4.05
N HIS A 383 8.47 -17.74 3.08
CA HIS A 383 8.78 -18.49 1.85
C HIS A 383 9.91 -17.84 1.07
N TYR A 384 9.83 -16.52 0.86
CA TYR A 384 10.89 -15.78 0.17
C TYR A 384 12.24 -15.95 0.87
N LEU A 385 12.33 -15.64 2.17
CA LEU A 385 13.59 -15.73 2.90
C LEU A 385 14.13 -17.17 2.96
N THR A 386 13.26 -18.16 3.17
CA THR A 386 13.66 -19.56 3.16
C THR A 386 14.20 -20.00 1.80
N ASN A 387 13.58 -19.54 0.71
CA ASN A 387 14.06 -19.80 -0.63
C ASN A 387 15.42 -19.15 -0.89
N GLU A 388 15.59 -17.88 -0.49
CA GLU A 388 16.90 -17.19 -0.61
C GLU A 388 18.01 -17.89 0.18
N MET A 389 17.71 -18.52 1.32
CA MET A 389 18.71 -19.32 2.04
C MET A 389 19.24 -20.48 1.17
N LYS A 390 18.38 -21.13 0.41
CA LYS A 390 18.73 -22.22 -0.51
C LYS A 390 19.48 -21.69 -1.72
N GLU A 391 18.94 -20.69 -2.40
CA GLU A 391 19.52 -20.09 -3.61
C GLU A 391 20.94 -19.54 -3.37
N LEU A 392 21.15 -18.95 -2.19
CA LEU A 392 22.44 -18.39 -1.80
C LEU A 392 23.37 -19.41 -1.14
N ASN A 393 22.98 -20.68 -1.07
CA ASN A 393 23.76 -21.76 -0.46
C ASN A 393 24.24 -21.42 0.95
N VAL A 394 23.32 -20.98 1.83
CA VAL A 394 23.59 -20.78 3.25
C VAL A 394 23.73 -22.14 3.93
N ASP A 395 24.78 -22.35 4.73
CA ASP A 395 24.94 -23.59 5.52
C ASP A 395 23.97 -23.56 6.72
N LEU A 396 22.85 -24.29 6.58
CA LEU A 396 21.78 -24.34 7.57
C LEU A 396 21.97 -25.48 8.57
N ARG A 397 21.98 -25.14 9.86
CA ARG A 397 22.03 -26.09 10.99
C ARG A 397 20.69 -26.10 11.70
N LEU A 398 19.67 -26.74 11.10
CA LEU A 398 18.32 -26.84 11.63
C LEU A 398 18.21 -27.92 12.71
N GLY A 399 17.29 -27.72 13.70
CA GLY A 399 17.13 -28.61 14.84
C GLY A 399 18.33 -28.61 15.79
N LYS A 400 19.18 -27.57 15.68
CA LYS A 400 20.42 -27.47 16.48
C LYS A 400 20.48 -26.16 17.25
N GLU A 401 20.27 -26.23 18.54
CA GLU A 401 20.47 -25.10 19.43
C GLU A 401 21.95 -24.72 19.48
N ALA A 402 22.24 -23.44 19.22
CA ALA A 402 23.60 -22.96 19.23
C ALA A 402 24.12 -22.78 20.66
N CYS A 403 25.32 -23.26 20.89
CA CYS A 403 26.07 -23.03 22.14
C CYS A 403 27.41 -22.33 21.85
N ALA A 404 28.01 -21.74 22.83
CA ALA A 404 29.30 -21.03 22.65
C ALA A 404 30.35 -21.91 21.99
N ASN A 405 30.49 -23.17 22.44
CA ASN A 405 31.46 -24.12 21.85
C ASN A 405 31.12 -24.43 20.39
N CYS A 406 29.84 -24.69 20.07
CA CYS A 406 29.40 -24.98 18.72
C CYS A 406 29.72 -23.80 17.76
N ILE A 407 29.56 -22.58 18.24
CA ILE A 407 29.87 -21.35 17.47
C ILE A 407 31.38 -21.23 17.25
N MET A 408 32.16 -21.45 18.29
CA MET A 408 33.63 -21.36 18.21
C MET A 408 34.27 -22.45 17.35
N GLU A 409 33.68 -23.64 17.31
CA GLU A 409 34.09 -24.73 16.40
C GLU A 409 34.02 -24.34 14.92
N GLU A 410 33.07 -23.44 14.57
CA GLU A 410 32.98 -22.90 13.22
C GLU A 410 34.09 -21.89 12.89
N ASN A 411 34.91 -21.47 13.84
CA ASN A 411 35.99 -20.48 13.70
C ASN A 411 35.50 -19.18 12.97
N PRO A 412 34.50 -18.48 13.52
CA PRO A 412 33.90 -17.33 12.86
C PRO A 412 34.74 -16.07 12.96
N ASP A 413 34.76 -15.25 11.92
CA ASP A 413 35.24 -13.86 12.00
C ASP A 413 34.23 -12.96 12.73
N HIS A 414 32.91 -13.25 12.53
CA HIS A 414 31.82 -12.51 13.15
C HIS A 414 30.67 -13.44 13.56
N VAL A 415 29.99 -13.07 14.63
CA VAL A 415 28.77 -13.74 15.11
C VAL A 415 27.63 -12.74 15.16
N ILE A 416 26.48 -13.08 14.56
CA ILE A 416 25.25 -12.30 14.62
C ILE A 416 24.23 -13.07 15.46
N ILE A 417 23.73 -12.46 16.53
CA ILE A 417 22.73 -13.06 17.40
C ILE A 417 21.35 -12.50 17.04
N ALA A 418 20.46 -13.36 16.54
CA ALA A 418 19.11 -13.04 16.06
C ALA A 418 18.04 -13.96 16.68
N VAL A 419 18.14 -14.20 17.99
CA VAL A 419 17.36 -15.21 18.73
C VAL A 419 15.91 -14.78 19.05
N GLY A 420 15.50 -13.57 18.62
CA GLY A 420 14.14 -13.08 18.81
C GLY A 420 13.80 -12.64 20.23
N ALA A 421 12.55 -12.84 20.63
CA ALA A 421 12.01 -12.45 21.91
C ALA A 421 11.16 -13.58 22.52
N TYR A 422 10.71 -13.41 23.73
CA TYR A 422 9.77 -14.27 24.41
C TYR A 422 8.69 -13.43 25.11
N ASN A 423 7.55 -14.05 25.42
CA ASN A 423 6.45 -13.38 26.10
C ASN A 423 6.83 -13.00 27.53
N ILE A 424 6.43 -11.80 27.93
CA ILE A 424 6.49 -11.35 29.31
C ILE A 424 5.14 -11.68 29.97
N VAL A 425 5.17 -12.44 31.04
CA VAL A 425 3.99 -12.64 31.91
C VAL A 425 3.96 -11.51 32.93
N PRO A 426 2.95 -10.64 32.90
CA PRO A 426 2.89 -9.52 33.85
C PRO A 426 2.74 -10.05 35.29
N PRO A 427 3.28 -9.33 36.29
CA PRO A 427 3.27 -9.73 37.69
C PRO A 427 1.88 -9.46 38.33
N ILE A 428 0.86 -10.15 37.84
CA ILE A 428 -0.52 -10.09 38.33
C ILE A 428 -0.78 -11.29 39.23
N ASP A 429 -1.43 -11.07 40.35
CA ASP A 429 -1.81 -12.16 41.24
C ASP A 429 -2.68 -13.20 40.52
N GLY A 430 -2.29 -14.46 40.62
CA GLY A 430 -2.96 -15.53 39.87
C GLY A 430 -2.43 -15.82 38.48
N SER A 431 -1.48 -15.04 37.92
CA SER A 431 -0.91 -15.20 36.56
C SER A 431 -0.26 -16.58 36.32
N LYS A 432 0.04 -17.34 37.36
CA LYS A 432 0.61 -18.70 37.27
C LYS A 432 -0.41 -19.82 37.45
N GLN A 433 -1.69 -19.49 37.54
CA GLN A 433 -2.74 -20.51 37.71
C GLN A 433 -2.91 -21.33 36.41
N PRO A 434 -3.34 -22.62 36.53
CA PRO A 434 -3.44 -23.53 35.38
C PRO A 434 -4.41 -23.06 34.27
N HIS A 435 -5.36 -22.19 34.58
CA HIS A 435 -6.32 -21.63 33.62
C HIS A 435 -5.77 -20.38 32.90
N VAL A 436 -4.58 -19.89 33.25
CA VAL A 436 -3.92 -18.79 32.58
C VAL A 436 -3.05 -19.33 31.44
N LEU A 437 -3.40 -18.97 30.22
CA LEU A 437 -2.75 -19.45 29.01
C LEU A 437 -1.82 -18.41 28.43
N ASP A 438 -0.75 -18.87 27.81
CA ASP A 438 0.14 -18.02 27.01
C ASP A 438 -0.47 -17.81 25.61
N ALA A 439 -0.49 -16.54 25.14
CA ALA A 439 -1.08 -16.19 23.86
C ALA A 439 -0.43 -16.95 22.67
N TRP A 440 0.88 -17.18 22.69
CA TRP A 440 1.55 -17.94 21.62
C TRP A 440 1.12 -19.41 21.58
N LYS A 441 0.87 -20.02 22.74
CA LYS A 441 0.32 -21.39 22.79
C LYS A 441 -1.10 -21.47 22.27
N VAL A 442 -1.90 -20.41 22.52
CA VAL A 442 -3.23 -20.28 21.95
C VAL A 442 -3.15 -20.14 20.42
N LEU A 443 -2.31 -19.22 19.93
CA LEU A 443 -2.10 -19.01 18.49
C LEU A 443 -1.58 -20.28 17.79
N ASN A 444 -0.65 -21.01 18.41
CA ASN A 444 -0.15 -22.28 17.89
C ASN A 444 -1.14 -23.46 18.00
N HIS A 445 -2.35 -23.22 18.51
CA HIS A 445 -3.35 -24.26 18.78
C HIS A 445 -2.91 -25.37 19.75
N GLU A 446 -1.90 -25.08 20.59
CA GLU A 446 -1.44 -26.02 21.63
C GLU A 446 -2.39 -26.07 22.82
N GLN A 447 -3.01 -24.93 23.14
CA GLN A 447 -3.97 -24.78 24.23
C GLN A 447 -5.10 -23.86 23.79
N LEU A 448 -6.28 -24.40 23.53
CA LEU A 448 -7.44 -23.64 23.07
C LEU A 448 -8.49 -23.54 24.20
N PRO A 449 -8.78 -22.31 24.68
CA PRO A 449 -9.85 -22.08 25.60
C PRO A 449 -11.22 -22.14 24.93
N SER A 450 -12.29 -22.23 25.71
CA SER A 450 -13.67 -22.13 25.25
C SER A 450 -14.53 -21.41 26.29
N GLY A 451 -15.68 -20.88 25.86
CA GLY A 451 -16.59 -20.13 26.73
C GLY A 451 -16.11 -18.72 27.00
N GLU A 452 -16.14 -18.29 28.26
CA GLU A 452 -15.72 -16.93 28.67
C GLU A 452 -14.20 -16.84 28.76
N VAL A 453 -13.61 -15.89 28.03
CA VAL A 453 -12.16 -15.68 27.98
C VAL A 453 -11.82 -14.19 28.20
N VAL A 454 -10.90 -13.96 29.12
CA VAL A 454 -10.34 -12.62 29.34
C VAL A 454 -8.93 -12.56 28.77
N VAL A 455 -8.68 -11.63 27.83
CA VAL A 455 -7.35 -11.36 27.28
C VAL A 455 -6.76 -10.15 28.00
N ILE A 456 -5.64 -10.36 28.69
CA ILE A 456 -4.94 -9.31 29.42
C ILE A 456 -3.86 -8.69 28.51
N GLY A 457 -4.03 -7.41 28.21
CA GLY A 457 -3.23 -6.64 27.27
C GLY A 457 -3.90 -6.55 25.89
N GLY A 458 -4.28 -5.34 25.51
CA GLY A 458 -4.91 -5.00 24.23
C GLY A 458 -3.91 -4.51 23.18
N GLY A 459 -2.60 -4.75 23.32
CA GLY A 459 -1.61 -4.53 22.27
C GLY A 459 -1.85 -5.46 21.08
N LEU A 460 -0.94 -5.44 20.07
CA LEU A 460 -1.14 -6.21 18.83
C LEU A 460 -1.36 -7.71 19.09
N VAL A 461 -0.51 -8.34 19.90
CA VAL A 461 -0.62 -9.80 20.18
C VAL A 461 -1.93 -10.13 20.86
N GLY A 462 -2.32 -9.37 21.89
CA GLY A 462 -3.58 -9.61 22.60
C GLY A 462 -4.80 -9.38 21.72
N ALA A 463 -4.83 -8.30 20.97
CA ALA A 463 -5.93 -7.97 20.05
C ALA A 463 -6.09 -9.05 18.96
N GLU A 464 -4.99 -9.50 18.34
CA GLU A 464 -4.99 -10.56 17.33
C GLU A 464 -5.40 -11.92 17.90
N THR A 465 -4.97 -12.23 19.14
CA THR A 465 -5.40 -13.45 19.86
C THR A 465 -6.90 -13.39 20.20
N ALA A 466 -7.37 -12.22 20.66
CA ALA A 466 -8.78 -12.01 20.96
C ALA A 466 -9.66 -12.16 19.71
N GLU A 467 -9.20 -11.66 18.56
CA GLU A 467 -9.88 -11.81 17.30
C GLU A 467 -10.00 -13.29 16.90
N LEU A 468 -8.92 -14.06 16.98
CA LEU A 468 -8.93 -15.50 16.72
C LEU A 468 -9.94 -16.23 17.63
N LEU A 469 -9.90 -15.95 18.94
CA LEU A 469 -10.77 -16.58 19.90
C LEU A 469 -12.26 -16.23 19.68
N ALA A 470 -12.54 -14.98 19.33
CA ALA A 470 -13.89 -14.52 19.00
C ALA A 470 -14.43 -15.21 17.74
N GLU A 471 -13.62 -15.37 16.67
CA GLU A 471 -14.00 -16.12 15.48
C GLU A 471 -14.19 -17.62 15.77
N MET A 472 -13.50 -18.17 16.77
CA MET A 472 -13.70 -19.54 17.26
C MET A 472 -14.95 -19.70 18.12
N GLY A 473 -15.69 -18.63 18.44
CA GLY A 473 -16.92 -18.64 19.20
C GLY A 473 -16.76 -18.46 20.71
N CYS A 474 -15.60 -18.01 21.18
CA CYS A 474 -15.42 -17.61 22.58
C CYS A 474 -16.10 -16.26 22.87
N HIS A 475 -16.60 -16.09 24.10
CA HIS A 475 -17.02 -14.79 24.62
C HIS A 475 -15.79 -14.04 25.17
N VAL A 476 -15.28 -13.09 24.42
CA VAL A 476 -13.98 -12.47 24.70
C VAL A 476 -14.15 -11.10 25.36
N THR A 477 -13.40 -10.88 26.44
CA THR A 477 -13.18 -9.54 27.03
C THR A 477 -11.71 -9.19 26.95
N ILE A 478 -11.36 -8.05 26.35
CA ILE A 478 -9.99 -7.49 26.35
C ILE A 478 -9.88 -6.48 27.48
N VAL A 479 -8.83 -6.59 28.29
CA VAL A 479 -8.50 -5.63 29.35
C VAL A 479 -7.16 -4.98 29.00
N GLU A 480 -7.15 -3.66 28.81
CA GLU A 480 -5.97 -2.87 28.46
C GLU A 480 -5.80 -1.73 29.47
N MET A 481 -4.57 -1.43 29.84
CA MET A 481 -4.26 -0.35 30.77
C MET A 481 -4.15 1.02 30.08
N LEU A 482 -3.99 1.02 28.75
CA LEU A 482 -3.97 2.23 27.95
C LEU A 482 -5.39 2.56 27.44
N ASP A 483 -5.56 3.75 26.93
CA ASP A 483 -6.83 4.29 26.43
C ASP A 483 -7.27 3.73 25.06
N GLU A 484 -6.44 2.90 24.41
CA GLU A 484 -6.72 2.36 23.08
C GLU A 484 -6.25 0.91 22.93
N ILE A 485 -7.12 0.08 22.31
CA ILE A 485 -6.79 -1.29 21.88
C ILE A 485 -6.10 -1.22 20.49
N ALA A 486 -5.09 -2.07 20.30
CA ALA A 486 -4.32 -2.18 19.05
C ALA A 486 -3.84 -0.83 18.49
N LYS A 487 -3.39 0.08 19.35
CA LYS A 487 -2.96 1.45 18.99
C LYS A 487 -1.90 1.49 17.90
N GLU A 488 -1.00 0.50 17.87
CA GLU A 488 0.12 0.42 16.91
C GLU A 488 -0.27 -0.26 15.59
N GLU A 489 -1.52 -0.73 15.45
CA GLU A 489 -1.92 -1.36 14.21
C GLU A 489 -2.11 -0.31 13.10
N SER A 490 -1.88 -0.75 11.86
CA SER A 490 -2.08 0.10 10.68
C SER A 490 -3.53 0.61 10.63
N SER A 491 -3.67 1.89 10.30
CA SER A 491 -4.98 2.53 10.07
C SER A 491 -5.83 1.85 8.99
N THR A 492 -5.24 0.99 8.16
CA THR A 492 -5.96 0.18 7.16
C THR A 492 -6.39 -1.19 7.70
N VAL A 493 -5.81 -1.69 8.78
CA VAL A 493 -6.13 -3.01 9.38
C VAL A 493 -7.01 -2.86 10.60
N ARG A 494 -6.69 -1.91 11.47
CA ARG A 494 -7.39 -1.69 12.74
C ARG A 494 -8.92 -1.57 12.60
N PRO A 495 -9.48 -0.82 11.63
CA PRO A 495 -10.93 -0.75 11.46
C PRO A 495 -11.58 -2.12 11.22
N THR A 496 -10.98 -2.97 10.38
CA THR A 496 -11.51 -4.31 10.10
C THR A 496 -11.46 -5.23 11.33
N MET A 497 -10.42 -5.11 12.16
CA MET A 497 -10.33 -5.81 13.44
C MET A 497 -11.48 -5.39 14.38
N PHE A 498 -11.78 -4.10 14.48
CA PHE A 498 -12.88 -3.59 15.30
C PHE A 498 -14.26 -3.96 14.74
N GLU A 499 -14.42 -4.07 13.42
CA GLU A 499 -15.62 -4.64 12.78
C GLU A 499 -15.82 -6.10 13.24
N THR A 500 -14.74 -6.91 13.29
CA THR A 500 -14.79 -8.27 13.82
C THR A 500 -15.17 -8.30 15.30
N PHE A 501 -14.56 -7.42 16.11
CA PHE A 501 -14.92 -7.29 17.53
C PHE A 501 -16.39 -6.95 17.73
N GLY A 502 -16.93 -6.01 16.96
CA GLY A 502 -18.35 -5.65 17.00
C GLY A 502 -19.25 -6.82 16.60
N LYS A 503 -18.91 -7.51 15.52
CA LYS A 503 -19.66 -8.68 15.02
C LYS A 503 -19.74 -9.83 16.05
N HIS A 504 -18.67 -10.05 16.78
CA HIS A 504 -18.55 -11.12 17.77
C HIS A 504 -18.78 -10.66 19.21
N HIS A 505 -19.25 -9.41 19.40
CA HIS A 505 -19.57 -8.83 20.71
C HIS A 505 -18.41 -8.88 21.70
N VAL A 506 -17.17 -8.63 21.23
CA VAL A 506 -16.00 -8.56 22.10
C VAL A 506 -16.13 -7.35 23.02
N THR A 507 -15.99 -7.57 24.32
CA THR A 507 -16.01 -6.50 25.33
C THR A 507 -14.62 -5.87 25.44
N LEU A 508 -14.55 -4.53 25.37
CA LEU A 508 -13.29 -3.78 25.45
C LEU A 508 -13.31 -2.96 26.75
N LEU A 509 -12.31 -3.18 27.60
CA LEU A 509 -12.10 -2.45 28.85
C LEU A 509 -10.72 -1.77 28.81
N THR A 510 -10.70 -0.43 28.77
CA THR A 510 -9.49 0.42 28.74
C THR A 510 -9.47 1.35 29.94
#